data_b3ad6723bf2de5907d739b545fa96f49
#
_entry.id   b3ad6723bf2de5907d739b545fa96f49
#
_cell.length_a   1.000
_cell.length_b   1.000
_cell.length_c   1.000
_cell.angle_alpha   90.00
_cell.angle_beta   90.00
_cell.angle_gamma   90.00
#
_symmetry.space_group_name_H-M   'P 1'
#
loop_
_entity.id
_entity.type
_entity.pdbx_description
1 polymer ?
#
loop_
_entity_poly.entity_id
_entity_poly.type
_entity_poly.pdbx_seq_one_letter_code
_entity_poly.pdbx_strand_id
1 'polypeptide(L)'
;MRTIARLSFALALAASAPFVVVACDGGSSNSSKFPGTEEGAKQMLGEFLKPGADHAALSKPLRATKDDYKAVYGADSADKLASVYDPAWDKGEVVLKPNDGQTELKLWSATSEDLKNGTGNAADFPGGYKKVADKLQPGLTLYRFKFVKPGEDLGMAFDGLVFVNGHWVL
;
A
#
# COMPACT_ATOMS: atom_id res chain seq x y z
N MET A 1 -68.05 31.95 -26.93
CA MET A 1 -67.42 30.88 -27.71
C MET A 1 -66.58 30.02 -26.78
N ARG A 2 -66.96 28.76 -26.64
CA ARG A 2 -66.38 27.80 -25.70
C ARG A 2 -65.28 27.01 -26.43
N THR A 3 -64.03 27.01 -25.90
CA THR A 3 -62.99 26.15 -26.39
C THR A 3 -62.64 25.13 -25.32
N ILE A 4 -62.81 23.87 -25.64
CA ILE A 4 -62.66 22.70 -24.77
C ILE A 4 -61.19 22.28 -24.85
N ALA A 5 -60.47 22.28 -23.73
CA ALA A 5 -59.13 21.72 -23.62
C ALA A 5 -59.21 20.21 -23.43
N ARG A 6 -58.57 19.46 -24.34
CA ARG A 6 -58.42 18.00 -24.25
C ARG A 6 -57.20 17.66 -23.38
N LEU A 7 -57.45 16.94 -22.31
CA LEU A 7 -56.45 16.38 -21.42
C LEU A 7 -55.98 15.03 -21.98
N SER A 8 -54.72 14.96 -22.43
CA SER A 8 -54.10 13.69 -22.87
C SER A 8 -53.33 13.10 -21.70
N PHE A 9 -53.79 11.96 -21.22
CA PHE A 9 -53.12 11.13 -20.22
C PHE A 9 -52.00 10.32 -20.92
N ALA A 10 -50.76 10.59 -20.61
CA ALA A 10 -49.63 9.77 -21.05
C ALA A 10 -49.32 8.74 -19.93
N LEU A 11 -49.57 7.49 -20.25
CA LEU A 11 -49.26 6.33 -19.40
C LEU A 11 -47.78 6.04 -19.47
N ALA A 12 -47.03 6.33 -18.42
CA ALA A 12 -45.62 5.98 -18.31
C ALA A 12 -45.47 4.53 -17.85
N LEU A 13 -45.00 3.67 -18.76
CA LEU A 13 -44.63 2.29 -18.46
C LEU A 13 -43.28 2.29 -17.74
N ALA A 14 -43.28 1.99 -16.44
CA ALA A 14 -42.05 1.77 -15.67
C ALA A 14 -41.48 0.38 -16.01
N ALA A 15 -40.43 0.32 -16.78
CA ALA A 15 -39.65 -0.89 -16.99
C ALA A 15 -38.73 -1.13 -15.79
N SER A 16 -39.10 -2.05 -14.92
CA SER A 16 -38.25 -2.58 -13.86
C SER A 16 -37.21 -3.51 -14.46
N ALA A 17 -35.97 -3.06 -14.58
CA ALA A 17 -34.83 -3.91 -14.90
C ALA A 17 -34.44 -4.71 -13.66
N PRO A 18 -34.24 -6.04 -13.76
CA PRO A 18 -33.73 -6.81 -12.63
C PRO A 18 -32.24 -6.45 -12.43
N PHE A 19 -31.90 -5.97 -11.23
CA PHE A 19 -30.53 -5.88 -10.77
C PHE A 19 -30.01 -7.30 -10.60
N VAL A 20 -29.18 -7.75 -11.51
CA VAL A 20 -28.38 -8.98 -11.34
C VAL A 20 -27.26 -8.61 -10.37
N VAL A 21 -27.43 -8.96 -9.10
CA VAL A 21 -26.35 -8.99 -8.14
C VAL A 21 -25.46 -10.17 -8.52
N VAL A 22 -24.37 -9.91 -9.23
CA VAL A 22 -23.29 -10.87 -9.37
C VAL A 22 -22.63 -10.95 -8.01
N ALA A 23 -22.98 -11.98 -7.24
CA ALA A 23 -22.22 -12.39 -6.08
C ALA A 23 -20.89 -12.94 -6.63
N CYS A 24 -19.83 -12.14 -6.57
CA CYS A 24 -18.48 -12.64 -6.75
C CYS A 24 -18.14 -13.50 -5.54
N ASP A 25 -18.05 -14.77 -5.82
CA ASP A 25 -17.72 -15.87 -4.93
C ASP A 25 -16.33 -15.68 -4.30
N GLY A 26 -16.23 -16.12 -3.06
CA GLY A 26 -15.18 -15.87 -2.12
C GLY A 26 -13.77 -16.25 -2.53
N GLY A 27 -13.04 -15.29 -3.03
CA GLY A 27 -11.61 -15.22 -2.79
C GLY A 27 -11.40 -14.33 -1.57
N SER A 28 -10.80 -14.85 -0.50
CA SER A 28 -10.38 -14.05 0.64
C SER A 28 -9.26 -13.12 0.20
N SER A 29 -9.63 -12.06 -0.52
CA SER A 29 -8.71 -10.96 -0.80
C SER A 29 -8.57 -10.20 0.52
N ASN A 30 -7.43 -10.33 1.18
CA ASN A 30 -6.97 -9.40 2.20
C ASN A 30 -6.76 -8.01 1.56
N SER A 31 -7.86 -7.41 1.08
CA SER A 31 -7.76 -6.06 0.56
C SER A 31 -7.43 -5.14 1.73
N SER A 32 -6.32 -4.41 1.59
CA SER A 32 -5.88 -3.46 2.59
C SER A 32 -6.96 -2.41 2.86
N LYS A 33 -7.15 -2.08 4.12
CA LYS A 33 -7.97 -0.93 4.55
C LYS A 33 -7.51 0.38 3.89
N PHE A 34 -6.24 0.46 3.50
CA PHE A 34 -5.61 1.64 2.91
C PHE A 34 -5.30 1.39 1.44
N PRO A 35 -5.69 2.29 0.52
CA PRO A 35 -5.44 2.12 -0.91
C PRO A 35 -3.93 2.11 -1.24
N GLY A 36 -3.57 1.49 -2.37
CA GLY A 36 -2.18 1.38 -2.86
C GLY A 36 -1.67 2.68 -3.48
N THR A 37 -1.86 3.80 -2.81
CA THR A 37 -1.44 5.15 -3.23
C THR A 37 -0.56 5.78 -2.17
N GLU A 38 0.14 6.86 -2.50
CA GLU A 38 0.95 7.60 -1.54
C GLU A 38 0.11 8.09 -0.35
N GLU A 39 -1.12 8.54 -0.61
CA GLU A 39 -2.04 8.94 0.45
C GLU A 39 -2.45 7.76 1.34
N GLY A 40 -2.70 6.58 0.74
CA GLY A 40 -2.95 5.36 1.51
C GLY A 40 -1.76 4.93 2.36
N ALA A 41 -0.53 5.07 1.85
CA ALA A 41 0.68 4.86 2.64
C ALA A 41 0.76 5.84 3.82
N LYS A 42 0.52 7.13 3.60
CA LYS A 42 0.50 8.16 4.67
C LYS A 42 -0.54 7.85 5.74
N GLN A 43 -1.75 7.47 5.33
CA GLN A 43 -2.82 7.11 6.27
C GLN A 43 -2.45 5.89 7.10
N MET A 44 -1.94 4.83 6.47
CA MET A 44 -1.50 3.61 7.15
C MET A 44 -0.35 3.88 8.13
N LEU A 45 0.69 4.57 7.68
CA LEU A 45 1.86 4.89 8.51
C LEU A 45 1.49 5.88 9.63
N GLY A 46 0.51 6.74 9.41
CA GLY A 46 -0.04 7.63 10.44
C GLY A 46 -0.65 6.89 11.64
N GLU A 47 -1.12 5.65 11.47
CA GLU A 47 -1.61 4.83 12.59
C GLU A 47 -0.49 4.53 13.61
N PHE A 48 0.76 4.39 13.14
CA PHE A 48 1.92 4.16 14.01
C PHE A 48 2.29 5.36 14.88
N LEU A 49 1.87 6.56 14.51
CA LEU A 49 2.14 7.80 15.23
C LEU A 49 1.07 8.15 16.26
N LYS A 50 -0.02 7.40 16.32
CA LYS A 50 -1.10 7.66 17.28
C LYS A 50 -0.66 7.34 18.70
N PRO A 51 -1.04 8.14 19.69
CA PRO A 51 -0.81 7.82 21.09
C PRO A 51 -1.39 6.45 21.44
N GLY A 52 -0.57 5.59 22.08
CA GLY A 52 -1.00 4.25 22.49
C GLY A 52 -1.11 3.24 21.36
N ALA A 53 -0.54 3.50 20.16
CA ALA A 53 -0.54 2.56 19.06
C ALA A 53 0.11 1.22 19.45
N ASP A 54 -0.56 0.11 19.15
CA ASP A 54 0.02 -1.22 19.21
C ASP A 54 0.89 -1.48 17.98
N HIS A 55 2.16 -1.12 18.07
CA HIS A 55 3.10 -1.21 16.96
C HIS A 55 3.31 -2.65 16.46
N ALA A 56 3.24 -3.65 17.35
CA ALA A 56 3.36 -5.04 16.96
C ALA A 56 2.14 -5.49 16.13
N ALA A 57 0.92 -5.16 16.58
CA ALA A 57 -0.30 -5.45 15.85
C ALA A 57 -0.37 -4.70 14.50
N LEU A 58 0.10 -3.46 14.45
CA LEU A 58 0.16 -2.66 13.22
C LEU A 58 1.22 -3.17 12.23
N SER A 59 2.34 -3.72 12.72
CA SER A 59 3.41 -4.23 11.86
C SER A 59 3.06 -5.59 11.25
N LYS A 60 2.36 -6.44 11.97
CA LYS A 60 2.07 -7.82 11.55
C LYS A 60 1.45 -7.95 10.14
N PRO A 61 0.48 -7.11 9.73
CA PRO A 61 -0.09 -7.18 8.38
C PRO A 61 0.88 -6.79 7.25
N LEU A 62 2.02 -6.16 7.58
CA LEU A 62 3.03 -5.74 6.61
C LEU A 62 4.01 -6.87 6.24
N ARG A 63 3.87 -8.05 6.84
CA ARG A 63 4.67 -9.21 6.50
C ARG A 63 4.40 -9.61 5.06
N ALA A 64 5.45 -9.60 4.22
CA ALA A 64 5.37 -10.10 2.87
C ALA A 64 5.26 -11.64 2.87
N THR A 65 4.43 -12.16 1.98
CA THR A 65 4.34 -13.59 1.66
C THR A 65 5.30 -13.93 0.53
N LYS A 66 5.46 -15.22 0.26
CA LYS A 66 6.24 -15.67 -0.91
C LYS A 66 5.69 -15.12 -2.23
N ASP A 67 4.36 -15.02 -2.36
CA ASP A 67 3.74 -14.46 -3.56
C ASP A 67 3.99 -12.95 -3.68
N ASP A 68 4.11 -12.23 -2.56
CA ASP A 68 4.49 -10.82 -2.56
C ASP A 68 5.94 -10.64 -2.99
N TYR A 69 6.87 -11.46 -2.46
CA TYR A 69 8.25 -11.45 -2.94
C TYR A 69 8.35 -11.76 -4.42
N LYS A 70 7.52 -12.68 -4.92
CA LYS A 70 7.43 -12.98 -6.35
C LYS A 70 6.92 -11.78 -7.16
N ALA A 71 5.90 -11.08 -6.66
CA ALA A 71 5.35 -9.89 -7.31
C ALA A 71 6.35 -8.74 -7.35
N VAL A 72 7.25 -8.63 -6.35
CA VAL A 72 8.24 -7.55 -6.27
C VAL A 72 9.56 -7.90 -6.97
N TYR A 73 10.07 -9.13 -6.82
CA TYR A 73 11.42 -9.51 -7.25
C TYR A 73 11.46 -10.66 -8.26
N GLY A 74 10.31 -11.17 -8.67
CA GLY A 74 10.22 -12.33 -9.56
C GLY A 74 10.36 -13.67 -8.82
N ALA A 75 10.00 -14.75 -9.54
CA ALA A 75 9.92 -16.10 -8.98
C ALA A 75 11.26 -16.61 -8.44
N ASP A 76 12.35 -16.33 -9.14
CA ASP A 76 13.69 -16.83 -8.80
C ASP A 76 14.23 -16.30 -7.47
N SER A 77 13.71 -15.17 -7.00
CA SER A 77 14.15 -14.52 -5.75
C SER A 77 13.25 -14.84 -4.56
N ALA A 78 12.01 -15.25 -4.80
CA ALA A 78 10.97 -15.35 -3.77
C ALA A 78 11.31 -16.32 -2.63
N ASP A 79 11.77 -17.53 -2.96
CA ASP A 79 12.13 -18.55 -1.96
C ASP A 79 13.30 -18.10 -1.08
N LYS A 80 14.30 -17.48 -1.70
CA LYS A 80 15.46 -16.98 -0.98
C LYS A 80 15.07 -15.84 -0.04
N LEU A 81 14.24 -14.90 -0.49
CA LEU A 81 13.79 -13.79 0.34
C LEU A 81 12.95 -14.28 1.51
N ALA A 82 11.98 -15.18 1.27
CA ALA A 82 11.19 -15.78 2.32
C ALA A 82 12.10 -16.46 3.37
N SER A 83 13.08 -17.27 2.94
CA SER A 83 14.00 -17.97 3.85
C SER A 83 14.85 -17.02 4.71
N VAL A 84 15.13 -15.81 4.21
CA VAL A 84 15.92 -14.80 4.93
C VAL A 84 15.07 -14.02 5.92
N TYR A 85 13.87 -13.59 5.52
CA TYR A 85 13.05 -12.65 6.29
C TYR A 85 12.02 -13.32 7.20
N ASP A 86 11.43 -14.47 6.79
CA ASP A 86 10.41 -15.14 7.57
C ASP A 86 10.82 -15.46 9.01
N PRO A 87 12.06 -15.91 9.30
CA PRO A 87 12.45 -16.21 10.67
C PRO A 87 12.37 -15.02 11.64
N ALA A 88 12.65 -13.81 11.17
CA ALA A 88 12.53 -12.59 11.96
C ALA A 88 11.06 -12.22 12.22
N TRP A 89 10.21 -12.36 11.20
CA TRP A 89 8.78 -12.19 11.36
C TRP A 89 8.16 -13.21 12.30
N ASP A 90 8.54 -14.49 12.19
CA ASP A 90 8.03 -15.58 13.03
C ASP A 90 8.34 -15.38 14.52
N LYS A 91 9.51 -14.78 14.80
CA LYS A 91 9.93 -14.43 16.16
C LYS A 91 9.34 -13.12 16.67
N GLY A 92 8.61 -12.36 15.82
CA GLY A 92 8.11 -11.04 16.19
C GLY A 92 9.20 -9.97 16.36
N GLU A 93 10.36 -10.16 15.72
CA GLU A 93 11.48 -9.22 15.80
C GLU A 93 11.26 -8.01 14.87
N VAL A 94 10.37 -8.12 13.87
CA VAL A 94 10.08 -7.03 12.93
C VAL A 94 8.91 -6.22 13.47
N VAL A 95 9.24 -5.11 14.12
CA VAL A 95 8.26 -4.15 14.63
C VAL A 95 8.64 -2.75 14.19
N LEU A 96 7.76 -2.12 13.41
CA LEU A 96 7.90 -0.71 13.05
C LEU A 96 7.46 0.13 14.25
N LYS A 97 8.40 0.85 14.83
CA LYS A 97 8.12 1.68 16.02
C LYS A 97 8.87 3.01 15.92
N PRO A 98 8.17 4.15 16.04
CA PRO A 98 8.82 5.44 16.26
C PRO A 98 9.60 5.43 17.58
N ASN A 99 10.72 6.11 17.62
CA ASN A 99 11.39 6.42 18.88
C ASN A 99 10.65 7.53 19.64
N ASP A 100 10.97 7.70 20.91
CA ASP A 100 10.33 8.71 21.76
C ASP A 100 10.47 10.11 21.14
N GLY A 101 9.33 10.80 21.04
CA GLY A 101 9.24 12.14 20.45
C GLY A 101 9.19 12.18 18.91
N GLN A 102 9.27 11.06 18.22
CA GLN A 102 9.09 11.00 16.77
C GLN A 102 7.60 10.93 16.44
N THR A 103 7.01 12.07 16.13
CA THR A 103 5.58 12.23 15.90
C THR A 103 5.24 12.70 14.48
N GLU A 104 6.24 12.89 13.63
CA GLU A 104 6.04 13.26 12.22
C GLU A 104 6.51 12.14 11.29
N LEU A 105 5.82 12.04 10.15
CA LEU A 105 6.13 11.12 9.06
C LEU A 105 6.77 11.88 7.91
N LYS A 106 7.93 11.40 7.45
CA LYS A 106 8.49 11.78 6.15
C LYS A 106 8.40 10.58 5.22
N LEU A 107 7.90 10.79 4.00
CA LEU A 107 7.65 9.75 3.00
C LEU A 107 8.24 10.17 1.66
N TRP A 108 8.93 9.26 1.01
CA TRP A 108 9.42 9.37 -0.36
C TRP A 108 8.97 8.17 -1.15
N SER A 109 8.69 8.37 -2.43
CA SER A 109 8.34 7.30 -3.35
C SER A 109 9.25 7.34 -4.57
N ALA A 110 9.59 6.17 -5.10
CA ALA A 110 10.30 6.03 -6.37
C ALA A 110 9.74 4.80 -7.10
N THR A 111 9.65 4.90 -8.42
CA THR A 111 9.30 3.73 -9.25
C THR A 111 10.48 2.78 -9.36
N SER A 112 10.22 1.53 -9.71
CA SER A 112 11.29 0.56 -10.04
C SER A 112 12.19 1.09 -11.14
N GLU A 113 11.64 1.82 -12.12
CA GLU A 113 12.35 2.47 -13.21
C GLU A 113 13.23 3.63 -12.72
N ASP A 114 12.73 4.46 -11.81
CA ASP A 114 13.51 5.54 -11.20
C ASP A 114 14.70 4.98 -10.41
N LEU A 115 14.46 3.95 -9.61
CA LEU A 115 15.54 3.29 -8.84
C LEU A 115 16.61 2.68 -9.75
N LYS A 116 16.21 2.11 -10.87
CA LYS A 116 17.10 1.53 -11.88
C LYS A 116 17.93 2.60 -12.61
N ASN A 117 17.28 3.69 -13.00
CA ASN A 117 17.90 4.76 -13.81
C ASN A 117 18.57 5.83 -12.95
N GLY A 118 18.33 5.86 -11.64
CA GLY A 118 18.82 6.90 -10.73
C GLY A 118 18.13 8.25 -10.95
N THR A 119 16.85 8.23 -11.34
CA THR A 119 16.02 9.41 -11.62
C THR A 119 15.02 9.66 -10.50
N GLY A 120 14.24 10.73 -10.59
CA GLY A 120 13.21 11.09 -9.60
C GLY A 120 13.78 11.13 -8.20
N ASN A 121 13.06 10.55 -7.24
CA ASN A 121 13.47 10.48 -5.83
C ASN A 121 14.42 9.31 -5.51
N ALA A 122 15.04 8.67 -6.51
CA ALA A 122 15.96 7.55 -6.27
C ALA A 122 17.14 7.92 -5.36
N ALA A 123 17.54 9.21 -5.35
CA ALA A 123 18.58 9.72 -4.48
C ALA A 123 18.22 9.67 -2.98
N ASP A 124 16.94 9.68 -2.66
CA ASP A 124 16.45 9.57 -1.28
C ASP A 124 16.47 8.14 -0.75
N PHE A 125 16.65 7.15 -1.63
CA PHE A 125 16.74 5.75 -1.26
C PHE A 125 18.17 5.34 -0.94
N PRO A 126 18.36 4.34 -0.04
CA PRO A 126 19.71 3.83 0.22
C PRO A 126 20.43 3.34 -1.04
N GLY A 127 21.72 3.59 -1.15
CA GLY A 127 22.52 3.20 -2.32
C GLY A 127 22.49 1.69 -2.65
N GLY A 128 22.05 0.85 -1.70
CA GLY A 128 21.81 -0.58 -1.93
C GLY A 128 20.72 -0.87 -2.97
N TYR A 129 19.72 0.02 -3.11
CA TYR A 129 18.67 -0.13 -4.12
C TYR A 129 19.21 -0.16 -5.54
N LYS A 130 20.24 0.62 -5.83
CA LYS A 130 20.90 0.62 -7.13
C LYS A 130 21.43 -0.76 -7.54
N LYS A 131 21.82 -1.60 -6.55
CA LYS A 131 22.34 -2.95 -6.79
C LYS A 131 21.26 -3.99 -7.02
N VAL A 132 20.03 -3.74 -6.55
CA VAL A 132 18.92 -4.68 -6.63
C VAL A 132 17.83 -4.21 -7.59
N ALA A 133 17.93 -2.98 -8.10
CA ALA A 133 16.91 -2.39 -8.96
C ALA A 133 16.62 -3.21 -10.23
N ASP A 134 17.64 -3.87 -10.79
CA ASP A 134 17.47 -4.77 -11.94
C ASP A 134 16.65 -6.03 -11.64
N LYS A 135 16.46 -6.37 -10.36
CA LYS A 135 15.64 -7.49 -9.92
C LYS A 135 14.21 -7.11 -9.60
N LEU A 136 13.94 -5.82 -9.47
CA LEU A 136 12.57 -5.33 -9.23
C LEU A 136 11.72 -5.55 -10.48
N GLN A 137 10.51 -6.02 -10.27
CA GLN A 137 9.52 -6.10 -11.35
C GLN A 137 9.17 -4.67 -11.81
N PRO A 138 8.88 -4.47 -13.10
CA PRO A 138 8.53 -3.15 -13.64
C PRO A 138 7.18 -2.64 -13.11
N GLY A 139 7.03 -1.32 -13.10
CA GLY A 139 5.77 -0.67 -12.74
C GLY A 139 5.45 -0.65 -11.24
N LEU A 140 6.40 -1.00 -10.38
CA LEU A 140 6.22 -0.89 -8.93
C LEU A 140 6.53 0.53 -8.45
N THR A 141 5.81 0.96 -7.40
CA THR A 141 6.18 2.13 -6.61
C THR A 141 6.63 1.66 -5.23
N LEU A 142 7.88 1.92 -4.91
CA LEU A 142 8.46 1.62 -3.61
C LEU A 142 8.46 2.89 -2.77
N TYR A 143 8.28 2.72 -1.47
CA TYR A 143 8.25 3.82 -0.52
C TYR A 143 9.37 3.64 0.50
N ARG A 144 10.02 4.76 0.80
CA ARG A 144 10.88 4.96 1.95
C ARG A 144 10.20 5.93 2.90
N PHE A 145 10.29 5.67 4.20
CA PHE A 145 9.73 6.59 5.18
C PHE A 145 10.59 6.70 6.41
N LYS A 146 10.39 7.78 7.15
CA LYS A 146 11.00 8.02 8.46
C LYS A 146 9.96 8.49 9.44
N PHE A 147 10.10 8.03 10.68
CA PHE A 147 9.50 8.72 11.82
C PHE A 147 10.54 9.68 12.39
N VAL A 148 10.18 10.96 12.49
CA VAL A 148 11.07 12.03 12.92
C VAL A 148 10.45 12.84 14.04
N LYS A 149 11.28 13.54 14.80
CA LYS A 149 10.78 14.58 15.71
C LYS A 149 10.35 15.80 14.90
N PRO A 150 9.39 16.62 15.42
CA PRO A 150 8.94 17.81 14.73
C PRO A 150 10.09 18.72 14.31
N GLY A 151 10.13 19.05 13.01
CA GLY A 151 11.15 19.91 12.43
C GLY A 151 12.52 19.25 12.21
N GLU A 152 12.70 17.98 12.52
CA GLU A 152 13.97 17.25 12.31
C GLU A 152 13.95 16.44 11.01
N ASP A 153 15.14 16.15 10.46
CA ASP A 153 15.34 15.25 9.31
C ASP A 153 15.86 13.86 9.71
N LEU A 154 16.41 13.76 10.91
CA LEU A 154 16.94 12.52 11.45
C LEU A 154 15.87 11.77 12.21
N GLY A 155 15.81 10.45 11.98
CA GLY A 155 14.82 9.60 12.65
C GLY A 155 14.93 8.15 12.27
N MET A 156 14.02 7.32 12.81
CA MET A 156 13.93 5.91 12.48
C MET A 156 13.46 5.76 11.03
N ALA A 157 14.31 5.17 10.20
CA ALA A 157 14.08 5.02 8.77
C ALA A 157 13.78 3.56 8.39
N PHE A 158 12.84 3.40 7.46
CA PHE A 158 12.42 2.13 6.88
C PHE A 158 12.35 2.27 5.37
N ASP A 159 12.68 1.19 4.67
CA ASP A 159 12.73 1.15 3.22
C ASP A 159 12.03 -0.09 2.68
N GLY A 160 11.48 -0.01 1.47
CA GLY A 160 10.92 -1.17 0.77
C GLY A 160 9.43 -1.39 0.94
N LEU A 161 8.72 -0.46 1.60
CA LEU A 161 7.28 -0.53 1.66
C LEU A 161 6.71 -0.45 0.23
N VAL A 162 5.84 -1.39 -0.12
CA VAL A 162 5.24 -1.50 -1.45
C VAL A 162 3.81 -2.03 -1.35
N PHE A 163 2.96 -1.65 -2.30
CA PHE A 163 1.61 -2.19 -2.42
C PHE A 163 1.55 -3.21 -3.54
N VAL A 164 1.35 -4.47 -3.19
CA VAL A 164 1.22 -5.59 -4.14
C VAL A 164 0.13 -6.53 -3.68
N ASN A 165 -0.46 -7.28 -4.60
CA ASN A 165 -1.49 -8.28 -4.31
C ASN A 165 -2.65 -7.75 -3.44
N GLY A 166 -2.96 -6.44 -3.57
CA GLY A 166 -4.06 -5.80 -2.85
C GLY A 166 -3.76 -5.40 -1.39
N HIS A 167 -2.50 -5.44 -0.94
CA HIS A 167 -2.11 -5.02 0.41
C HIS A 167 -0.70 -4.42 0.48
N TRP A 168 -0.41 -3.74 1.59
CA TRP A 168 0.90 -3.17 1.88
C TRP A 168 1.81 -4.22 2.50
N VAL A 169 3.06 -4.30 2.02
CA VAL A 169 4.12 -5.18 2.56
C VAL A 169 5.44 -4.43 2.70
N LEU A 170 6.29 -4.92 3.60
CA LEU A 170 7.62 -4.35 3.89
C LEU A 170 8.68 -5.45 3.82
#